data_c396e7c947aa25c59ff50a6765495027
#
_entry.id   c396e7c947aa25c59ff50a6765495027
#
_cell.length_a   1.000
_cell.length_b   1.000
_cell.length_c   1.000
_cell.angle_alpha   90.00
_cell.angle_beta   90.00
_cell.angle_gamma   90.00
#
_symmetry.space_group_name_H-M   'P 1'
#
loop_
_entity.id
_entity.type
_entity.pdbx_description
1 polymer ?
#
loop_
_entity_poly.entity_id
_entity_poly.type
_entity_poly.pdbx_seq_one_letter_code
_entity_poly.pdbx_strand_id
1 'polypeptide(L)'
;DVPKHAGITAFMVPMDLPGVEVRPLRQMSGGTSFNEVFLTEVRVPDALRLGQVGQGWKVALTTLGFERQASSANEHVGGTWEQLLALARWAGADRDPLVRQGLARVAIGQRLARVANARDRSDRENGRPLGAVGSVRKLQWVRRMLAVSEVARDVLGPRLVVDSGEWGTYSWSQHVLGVPGYRIAGGSDEIQRTIIAERLLGLPPEPREDRDKPWKEVRR
;
A
#
# COMPACT_ATOMS: atom_id res chain seq x y z
N ASP A 1 25.87 21.43 -2.83
CA ASP A 1 26.34 20.50 -3.84
C ASP A 1 26.86 19.24 -3.16
N VAL A 2 25.94 18.33 -2.89
CA VAL A 2 26.14 17.12 -2.09
C VAL A 2 25.42 15.93 -2.77
N PRO A 3 25.71 14.69 -2.41
CA PRO A 3 24.94 13.53 -2.88
C PRO A 3 23.44 13.73 -2.63
N LYS A 4 22.61 13.27 -3.58
CA LYS A 4 21.17 13.61 -3.66
C LYS A 4 20.40 13.48 -2.33
N HIS A 5 20.69 12.47 -1.52
CA HIS A 5 19.97 12.25 -0.27
C HIS A 5 20.46 13.16 0.88
N ALA A 6 21.71 13.61 0.82
CA ALA A 6 22.28 14.52 1.80
C ALA A 6 21.87 15.99 1.59
N GLY A 7 21.24 16.30 0.45
CA GLY A 7 20.71 17.63 0.13
C GLY A 7 19.26 17.85 0.52
N ILE A 8 18.61 16.87 1.17
CA ILE A 8 17.16 16.93 1.49
C ILE A 8 16.99 17.30 2.96
N THR A 9 16.15 18.31 3.23
CA THR A 9 15.73 18.72 4.57
C THR A 9 14.23 18.61 4.68
N ALA A 10 13.71 18.09 5.79
CA ALA A 10 12.28 17.91 6.03
C ALA A 10 11.72 19.02 6.93
N PHE A 11 10.50 19.45 6.65
CA PHE A 11 9.74 20.42 7.43
C PHE A 11 8.31 19.94 7.67
N MET A 12 7.74 20.30 8.81
CA MET A 12 6.29 20.29 9.00
C MET A 12 5.73 21.58 8.43
N VAL A 13 4.83 21.47 7.45
CA VAL A 13 4.18 22.63 6.84
C VAL A 13 2.73 22.68 7.31
N PRO A 14 2.33 23.66 8.13
CA PRO A 14 0.92 23.87 8.42
C PRO A 14 0.13 24.13 7.14
N MET A 15 -1.00 23.42 6.99
CA MET A 15 -1.76 23.45 5.75
C MET A 15 -2.63 24.69 5.57
N ASP A 16 -2.70 25.54 6.58
CA ASP A 16 -3.41 26.83 6.61
C ASP A 16 -2.51 28.04 6.32
N LEU A 17 -1.23 27.81 6.01
CA LEU A 17 -0.31 28.90 5.67
C LEU A 17 -0.71 29.57 4.34
N PRO A 18 -0.48 30.89 4.23
CA PRO A 18 -0.64 31.59 2.96
C PRO A 18 0.20 30.94 1.86
N GLY A 19 -0.41 30.72 0.70
CA GLY A 19 0.24 30.09 -0.45
C GLY A 19 0.11 28.55 -0.48
N VAL A 20 -0.49 27.92 0.54
CA VAL A 20 -0.88 26.51 0.49
C VAL A 20 -2.27 26.39 -0.12
N GLU A 21 -2.38 25.67 -1.22
CA GLU A 21 -3.65 25.35 -1.88
C GLU A 21 -3.80 23.82 -1.98
N VAL A 22 -4.94 23.29 -1.54
CA VAL A 22 -5.25 21.85 -1.58
C VAL A 22 -6.43 21.62 -2.52
N ARG A 23 -6.23 20.77 -3.53
CA ARG A 23 -7.27 20.39 -4.49
C ARG A 23 -7.53 18.89 -4.41
N PRO A 24 -8.79 18.45 -4.18
CA PRO A 24 -9.10 17.03 -4.11
C PRO A 24 -8.93 16.36 -5.49
N LEU A 25 -8.31 15.17 -5.50
CA LEU A 25 -8.19 14.30 -6.67
C LEU A 25 -9.28 13.24 -6.65
N ARG A 26 -10.09 13.21 -7.69
CA ARG A 26 -11.10 12.16 -7.86
C ARG A 26 -10.43 10.86 -8.30
N GLN A 27 -10.57 9.83 -7.49
CA GLN A 27 -10.05 8.50 -7.75
C GLN A 27 -10.98 7.69 -8.65
N MET A 28 -10.46 6.65 -9.29
CA MET A 28 -11.22 5.70 -10.10
C MET A 28 -12.34 5.01 -9.30
N SER A 29 -12.14 4.80 -8.00
CA SER A 29 -13.15 4.27 -7.07
C SER A 29 -14.27 5.26 -6.73
N GLY A 30 -14.23 6.49 -7.25
CA GLY A 30 -15.19 7.56 -6.94
C GLY A 30 -14.87 8.40 -5.70
N GLY A 31 -13.92 7.95 -4.85
CA GLY A 31 -13.49 8.69 -3.66
C GLY A 31 -12.56 9.86 -3.98
N THR A 32 -12.26 10.67 -2.96
CA THR A 32 -11.35 11.83 -3.01
C THR A 32 -10.36 11.80 -1.84
N SER A 33 -9.81 10.62 -1.54
CA SER A 33 -8.88 10.43 -0.41
C SER A 33 -7.47 10.96 -0.69
N PHE A 34 -7.19 11.37 -1.92
CA PHE A 34 -5.94 12.01 -2.32
C PHE A 34 -6.18 13.44 -2.77
N ASN A 35 -5.13 14.26 -2.64
CA ASN A 35 -5.18 15.66 -2.99
C ASN A 35 -3.91 16.06 -3.76
N GLU A 36 -4.03 17.06 -4.63
CA GLU A 36 -2.90 17.86 -5.07
C GLU A 36 -2.66 18.97 -4.07
N VAL A 37 -1.41 19.22 -3.75
CA VAL A 37 -1.01 20.31 -2.86
C VAL A 37 -0.08 21.24 -3.63
N PHE A 38 -0.46 22.50 -3.75
CA PHE A 38 0.33 23.55 -4.37
C PHE A 38 0.94 24.43 -3.29
N LEU A 39 2.23 24.71 -3.40
CA LEU A 39 2.98 25.56 -2.48
C LEU A 39 3.57 26.71 -3.27
N THR A 40 2.94 27.90 -3.14
CA THR A 40 3.38 29.12 -3.84
C THR A 40 3.96 30.10 -2.81
N GLU A 41 5.28 30.26 -2.83
CA GLU A 41 6.03 31.15 -1.94
C GLU A 41 5.75 30.94 -0.45
N VAL A 42 5.43 29.71 -0.04
CA VAL A 42 5.11 29.38 1.35
C VAL A 42 6.35 29.54 2.22
N ARG A 43 6.25 30.36 3.25
CA ARG A 43 7.33 30.58 4.22
C ARG A 43 7.11 29.76 5.46
N VAL A 44 8.02 28.82 5.72
CA VAL A 44 7.96 27.91 6.87
C VAL A 44 9.07 28.30 7.85
N PRO A 45 8.75 28.59 9.12
CA PRO A 45 9.74 28.88 10.14
C PRO A 45 10.70 27.71 10.35
N ASP A 46 12.00 28.01 10.58
CA ASP A 46 13.02 26.96 10.81
C ASP A 46 12.72 26.11 12.06
N ALA A 47 11.97 26.61 12.99
CA ALA A 47 11.50 25.88 14.17
C ALA A 47 10.62 24.66 13.82
N LEU A 48 10.05 24.61 12.60
CA LEU A 48 9.25 23.49 12.09
C LEU A 48 10.09 22.49 11.28
N ARG A 49 11.39 22.65 11.26
CA ARG A 49 12.32 21.70 10.64
C ARG A 49 12.38 20.39 11.43
N LEU A 50 12.29 19.29 10.74
CA LEU A 50 12.41 17.95 11.30
C LEU A 50 13.84 17.42 11.12
N GLY A 51 14.56 17.31 12.23
CA GLY A 51 15.96 16.88 12.22
C GLY A 51 16.92 18.03 11.81
N GLN A 52 18.14 17.65 11.43
CA GLN A 52 19.15 18.62 10.99
C GLN A 52 19.07 18.86 9.47
N VAL A 53 19.67 19.94 9.00
CA VAL A 53 19.84 20.20 7.57
C VAL A 53 20.52 19.00 6.92
N GLY A 54 20.01 18.54 5.77
CA GLY A 54 20.52 17.39 5.05
C GLY A 54 20.06 16.01 5.58
N GLN A 55 19.28 15.95 6.65
CA GLN A 55 18.76 14.68 7.21
C GLN A 55 17.33 14.32 6.79
N GLY A 56 16.73 15.08 5.89
CA GLY A 56 15.32 14.86 5.47
C GLY A 56 15.05 13.49 4.88
N TRP A 57 16.01 12.88 4.18
CA TRP A 57 15.88 11.52 3.71
C TRP A 57 15.72 10.49 4.85
N LYS A 58 16.49 10.65 5.92
CA LYS A 58 16.39 9.80 7.12
C LYS A 58 15.01 9.98 7.79
N VAL A 59 14.53 11.21 7.90
CA VAL A 59 13.19 11.52 8.42
C VAL A 59 12.12 10.83 7.60
N ALA A 60 12.15 10.95 6.27
CA ALA A 60 11.20 10.30 5.36
C ALA A 60 11.19 8.78 5.52
N LEU A 61 12.37 8.14 5.57
CA LEU A 61 12.48 6.69 5.76
C LEU A 61 11.92 6.22 7.11
N THR A 62 12.09 7.02 8.16
CA THR A 62 11.53 6.74 9.49
C THR A 62 10.00 6.79 9.44
N THR A 63 9.42 7.84 8.87
CA THR A 63 7.97 8.00 8.68
C THR A 63 7.38 6.83 7.89
N LEU A 64 7.97 6.49 6.74
CA LEU A 64 7.55 5.34 5.91
C LEU A 64 7.70 4.00 6.64
N GLY A 65 8.63 3.89 7.59
CA GLY A 65 8.80 2.73 8.45
C GLY A 65 7.60 2.53 9.38
N PHE A 66 7.11 3.59 10.01
CA PHE A 66 5.93 3.57 10.86
C PHE A 66 4.63 3.36 10.06
N GLU A 67 4.48 4.02 8.92
CA GLU A 67 3.32 3.85 8.04
C GLU A 67 3.12 2.37 7.63
N ARG A 68 4.19 1.67 7.26
CA ARG A 68 4.12 0.25 6.91
C ARG A 68 3.63 -0.65 8.04
N GLN A 69 3.87 -0.26 9.30
CA GLN A 69 3.36 -1.00 10.46
C GLN A 69 1.88 -0.71 10.71
N ALA A 70 1.44 0.52 10.48
CA ALA A 70 0.06 0.95 10.68
C ALA A 70 -0.89 0.46 9.57
N SER A 71 -0.45 0.47 8.32
CA SER A 71 -1.29 0.14 7.16
C SER A 71 -1.70 -1.33 7.05
N SER A 72 -1.05 -2.22 7.79
CA SER A 72 -1.39 -3.66 7.82
C SER A 72 -2.67 -3.99 8.60
N ALA A 73 -3.27 -3.04 9.29
CA ALA A 73 -4.39 -3.26 10.22
C ALA A 73 -5.79 -2.95 9.62
N ASN A 74 -5.87 -2.26 8.50
CA ASN A 74 -7.16 -1.84 7.94
C ASN A 74 -7.72 -2.89 6.96
N GLU A 75 -8.74 -3.64 7.39
CA GLU A 75 -9.58 -4.44 6.51
C GLU A 75 -10.63 -3.53 5.87
N HIS A 76 -10.50 -3.33 4.57
CA HIS A 76 -11.50 -2.57 3.80
C HIS A 76 -12.71 -3.44 3.45
N VAL A 77 -13.84 -2.79 3.17
CA VAL A 77 -15.07 -3.46 2.74
C VAL A 77 -14.77 -4.39 1.54
N GLY A 78 -15.25 -5.62 1.60
CA GLY A 78 -15.04 -6.63 0.55
C GLY A 78 -13.73 -7.41 0.64
N GLY A 79 -12.86 -7.12 1.62
CA GLY A 79 -11.53 -7.73 1.71
C GLY A 79 -11.44 -9.07 2.44
N THR A 80 -12.48 -9.53 3.12
CA THR A 80 -12.42 -10.77 3.91
C THR A 80 -12.97 -11.97 3.15
N TRP A 81 -12.49 -13.15 3.53
CA TRP A 81 -13.01 -14.43 3.05
C TRP A 81 -14.50 -14.60 3.34
N GLU A 82 -14.91 -14.23 4.56
CA GLU A 82 -16.26 -14.36 5.05
C GLU A 82 -17.25 -13.52 4.23
N GLN A 83 -16.87 -12.30 3.88
CA GLN A 83 -17.67 -11.42 3.01
C GLN A 83 -17.78 -11.98 1.58
N LEU A 84 -16.67 -12.48 1.03
CA LEU A 84 -16.65 -13.06 -0.31
C LEU A 84 -17.49 -14.34 -0.39
N LEU A 85 -17.44 -15.19 0.64
CA LEU A 85 -18.28 -16.39 0.73
C LEU A 85 -19.75 -16.02 0.85
N ALA A 86 -20.09 -14.99 1.63
CA ALA A 86 -21.44 -14.47 1.73
C ALA A 86 -21.97 -13.97 0.39
N LEU A 87 -21.13 -13.25 -0.37
CA LEU A 87 -21.44 -12.81 -1.74
C LEU A 87 -21.75 -14.00 -2.66
N ALA A 88 -20.87 -15.01 -2.67
CA ALA A 88 -21.06 -16.18 -3.54
C ALA A 88 -22.34 -16.95 -3.20
N ARG A 89 -22.67 -17.09 -1.92
CA ARG A 89 -23.92 -17.72 -1.45
C ARG A 89 -25.16 -16.91 -1.84
N TRP A 90 -25.12 -15.60 -1.62
CA TRP A 90 -26.19 -14.70 -2.00
C TRP A 90 -26.49 -14.77 -3.49
N ALA A 91 -25.46 -14.83 -4.33
CA ALA A 91 -25.58 -14.94 -5.78
C ALA A 91 -25.93 -16.35 -6.28
N GLY A 92 -25.99 -17.37 -5.40
CA GLY A 92 -26.19 -18.77 -5.78
C GLY A 92 -25.00 -19.39 -6.52
N ALA A 93 -23.83 -18.75 -6.48
CA ALA A 93 -22.62 -19.16 -7.22
C ALA A 93 -21.67 -20.04 -6.39
N ASP A 94 -21.99 -20.32 -5.13
CA ASP A 94 -21.14 -21.09 -4.21
C ASP A 94 -20.99 -22.57 -4.58
N ARG A 95 -21.78 -23.07 -5.54
CA ARG A 95 -21.67 -24.41 -6.12
C ARG A 95 -20.94 -24.46 -7.45
N ASP A 96 -20.72 -23.32 -8.10
CA ASP A 96 -19.96 -23.25 -9.34
C ASP A 96 -18.51 -23.71 -9.11
N PRO A 97 -17.98 -24.66 -9.89
CA PRO A 97 -16.63 -25.19 -9.70
C PRO A 97 -15.53 -24.13 -9.82
N LEU A 98 -15.65 -23.15 -10.73
CA LEU A 98 -14.65 -22.09 -10.92
C LEU A 98 -14.66 -21.12 -9.75
N VAL A 99 -15.86 -20.69 -9.32
CA VAL A 99 -16.03 -19.85 -8.13
C VAL A 99 -15.47 -20.55 -6.90
N ARG A 100 -15.73 -21.84 -6.72
CA ARG A 100 -15.20 -22.64 -5.60
C ARG A 100 -13.67 -22.67 -5.60
N GLN A 101 -13.01 -22.82 -6.75
CA GLN A 101 -11.55 -22.76 -6.86
C GLN A 101 -11.01 -21.38 -6.50
N GLY A 102 -11.68 -20.31 -6.94
CA GLY A 102 -11.35 -18.95 -6.56
C GLY A 102 -11.47 -18.72 -5.06
N LEU A 103 -12.60 -19.14 -4.48
CA LEU A 103 -12.86 -19.09 -3.04
C LEU A 103 -11.80 -19.87 -2.25
N ALA A 104 -11.41 -21.07 -2.68
CA ALA A 104 -10.38 -21.87 -2.03
C ALA A 104 -9.02 -21.15 -2.04
N ARG A 105 -8.65 -20.51 -3.17
CA ARG A 105 -7.41 -19.72 -3.28
C ARG A 105 -7.38 -18.56 -2.27
N VAL A 106 -8.48 -17.84 -2.12
CA VAL A 106 -8.59 -16.74 -1.15
C VAL A 106 -8.51 -17.27 0.28
N ALA A 107 -9.20 -18.38 0.59
CA ALA A 107 -9.18 -19.02 1.91
C ALA A 107 -7.76 -19.47 2.30
N ILE A 108 -7.03 -20.09 1.37
CA ILE A 108 -5.61 -20.47 1.57
C ILE A 108 -4.76 -19.23 1.87
N GLY A 109 -4.91 -18.16 1.06
CA GLY A 109 -4.19 -16.91 1.26
C GLY A 109 -4.47 -16.29 2.63
N GLN A 110 -5.72 -16.30 3.09
CA GLN A 110 -6.10 -15.82 4.42
C GLN A 110 -5.50 -16.69 5.53
N ARG A 111 -5.52 -18.02 5.38
CA ARG A 111 -4.91 -18.92 6.36
C ARG A 111 -3.41 -18.70 6.48
N LEU A 112 -2.72 -18.58 5.34
CA LEU A 112 -1.29 -18.26 5.31
C LEU A 112 -0.99 -16.92 6.00
N ALA A 113 -1.80 -15.89 5.77
CA ALA A 113 -1.64 -14.60 6.43
C ALA A 113 -1.79 -14.72 7.96
N ARG A 114 -2.79 -15.47 8.46
CA ARG A 114 -2.98 -15.71 9.89
C ARG A 114 -1.77 -16.38 10.53
N VAL A 115 -1.26 -17.45 9.91
CA VAL A 115 -0.05 -18.18 10.40
C VAL A 115 1.16 -17.26 10.40
N ALA A 116 1.33 -16.49 9.32
CA ALA A 116 2.42 -15.57 9.18
C ALA A 116 2.39 -14.44 10.23
N ASN A 117 1.22 -13.86 10.49
CA ASN A 117 1.05 -12.83 11.52
C ASN A 117 1.30 -13.40 12.94
N ALA A 118 0.90 -14.64 13.21
CA ALA A 118 1.19 -15.31 14.47
C ALA A 118 2.70 -15.50 14.67
N ARG A 119 3.42 -15.91 13.63
CA ARG A 119 4.88 -16.03 13.64
C ARG A 119 5.56 -14.68 13.91
N ASP A 120 5.15 -13.62 13.17
CA ASP A 120 5.71 -12.27 13.33
C ASP A 120 5.50 -11.75 14.76
N ARG A 121 4.36 -12.07 15.38
CA ARG A 121 4.09 -11.73 16.79
C ARG A 121 5.05 -12.46 17.72
N SER A 122 5.17 -13.77 17.56
CA SER A 122 6.10 -14.58 18.35
C SER A 122 7.56 -14.12 18.20
N ASP A 123 7.99 -13.75 16.98
CA ASP A 123 9.33 -13.23 16.76
C ASP A 123 9.57 -11.91 17.50
N ARG A 124 8.58 -10.99 17.51
CA ARG A 124 8.65 -9.73 18.30
C ARG A 124 8.74 -9.99 19.79
N GLU A 125 7.89 -10.88 20.31
CA GLU A 125 7.85 -11.25 21.72
C GLU A 125 9.19 -11.86 22.19
N ASN A 126 9.89 -12.55 21.28
CA ASN A 126 11.23 -13.12 21.53
C ASN A 126 12.39 -12.17 21.12
N GLY A 127 12.12 -10.88 20.87
CA GLY A 127 13.13 -9.88 20.54
C GLY A 127 13.80 -10.09 19.17
N ARG A 128 13.25 -10.91 18.29
CA ARG A 128 13.78 -11.15 16.95
C ARG A 128 13.36 -10.03 15.99
N PRO A 129 14.32 -9.42 15.26
CA PRO A 129 13.98 -8.36 14.31
C PRO A 129 13.20 -8.94 13.11
N LEU A 130 12.10 -8.30 12.74
CA LEU A 130 11.30 -8.71 11.58
C LEU A 130 11.96 -8.37 10.23
N GLY A 131 12.88 -7.42 10.21
CA GLY A 131 13.62 -7.04 9.01
C GLY A 131 12.69 -6.70 7.82
N ALA A 132 12.99 -7.28 6.66
CA ALA A 132 12.24 -7.06 5.42
C ALA A 132 10.97 -7.94 5.28
N VAL A 133 10.57 -8.69 6.30
CA VAL A 133 9.40 -9.57 6.26
C VAL A 133 8.11 -8.79 5.98
N GLY A 134 8.02 -7.53 6.42
CA GLY A 134 6.90 -6.63 6.09
C GLY A 134 6.65 -6.49 4.59
N SER A 135 7.71 -6.49 3.77
CA SER A 135 7.60 -6.46 2.31
C SER A 135 6.95 -7.73 1.75
N VAL A 136 7.27 -8.89 2.29
CA VAL A 136 6.62 -10.16 1.93
C VAL A 136 5.13 -10.13 2.28
N ARG A 137 4.79 -9.63 3.49
CA ARG A 137 3.39 -9.50 3.92
C ARG A 137 2.58 -8.60 3.02
N LYS A 138 3.15 -7.46 2.63
CA LYS A 138 2.50 -6.51 1.71
C LYS A 138 2.20 -7.17 0.37
N LEU A 139 3.14 -7.86 -0.25
CA LEU A 139 2.90 -8.57 -1.51
C LEU A 139 1.85 -9.68 -1.39
N GLN A 140 1.88 -10.45 -0.30
CA GLN A 140 0.87 -11.49 -0.04
C GLN A 140 -0.52 -10.90 0.14
N TRP A 141 -0.63 -9.79 0.86
CA TRP A 141 -1.88 -9.09 1.06
C TRP A 141 -2.45 -8.56 -0.26
N VAL A 142 -1.64 -7.89 -1.07
CA VAL A 142 -2.05 -7.38 -2.39
C VAL A 142 -2.54 -8.50 -3.31
N ARG A 143 -1.80 -9.61 -3.37
CA ARG A 143 -2.21 -10.79 -4.17
C ARG A 143 -3.55 -11.36 -3.72
N ARG A 144 -3.79 -11.40 -2.40
CA ARG A 144 -5.07 -11.84 -1.85
C ARG A 144 -6.20 -10.87 -2.25
N MET A 145 -5.99 -9.55 -2.15
CA MET A 145 -6.99 -8.56 -2.55
C MET A 145 -7.33 -8.65 -4.05
N LEU A 146 -6.34 -8.87 -4.89
CA LEU A 146 -6.56 -9.13 -6.32
C LEU A 146 -7.39 -10.41 -6.55
N ALA A 147 -7.06 -11.50 -5.86
CA ALA A 147 -7.83 -12.75 -5.96
C ALA A 147 -9.27 -12.58 -5.48
N VAL A 148 -9.50 -11.80 -4.43
CA VAL A 148 -10.86 -11.42 -3.97
C VAL A 148 -11.60 -10.65 -5.07
N SER A 149 -10.93 -9.68 -5.72
CA SER A 149 -11.52 -8.90 -6.83
C SER A 149 -11.88 -9.79 -8.02
N GLU A 150 -11.04 -10.77 -8.36
CA GLU A 150 -11.30 -11.73 -9.44
C GLU A 150 -12.59 -12.52 -9.15
N VAL A 151 -12.69 -13.14 -7.98
CA VAL A 151 -13.88 -13.92 -7.60
C VAL A 151 -15.13 -13.04 -7.52
N ALA A 152 -15.03 -11.82 -6.99
CA ALA A 152 -16.16 -10.90 -6.94
C ALA A 152 -16.67 -10.55 -8.34
N ARG A 153 -15.77 -10.34 -9.32
CA ARG A 153 -16.16 -10.12 -10.72
C ARG A 153 -16.84 -11.34 -11.33
N ASP A 154 -16.31 -12.52 -11.09
CA ASP A 154 -16.86 -13.77 -11.61
C ASP A 154 -18.27 -14.03 -11.05
N VAL A 155 -18.48 -13.72 -9.77
CA VAL A 155 -19.78 -13.91 -9.09
C VAL A 155 -20.81 -12.86 -9.51
N LEU A 156 -20.42 -11.60 -9.60
CA LEU A 156 -21.36 -10.49 -9.87
C LEU A 156 -21.60 -10.28 -11.37
N GLY A 157 -20.60 -10.53 -12.22
CA GLY A 157 -20.73 -10.27 -13.65
C GLY A 157 -21.17 -8.82 -13.92
N PRO A 158 -22.24 -8.61 -14.76
CA PRO A 158 -22.75 -7.28 -15.07
C PRO A 158 -23.23 -6.48 -13.86
N ARG A 159 -23.65 -7.12 -12.77
CA ARG A 159 -24.07 -6.43 -11.53
C ARG A 159 -22.95 -5.62 -10.87
N LEU A 160 -21.70 -5.90 -11.21
CA LEU A 160 -20.56 -5.15 -10.66
C LEU A 160 -20.53 -3.68 -11.10
N VAL A 161 -21.07 -3.35 -12.25
CA VAL A 161 -21.02 -1.99 -12.84
C VAL A 161 -22.30 -1.19 -12.61
N VAL A 162 -23.29 -1.76 -11.92
CA VAL A 162 -24.58 -1.13 -11.63
C VAL A 162 -24.82 -1.15 -10.12
N ASP A 163 -25.17 0.01 -9.56
CA ASP A 163 -25.79 0.06 -8.24
C ASP A 163 -27.30 -0.21 -8.40
N SER A 164 -27.67 -1.47 -8.25
CA SER A 164 -29.07 -1.91 -8.34
C SER A 164 -29.82 -1.78 -7.03
N GLY A 165 -29.18 -1.29 -5.96
CA GLY A 165 -29.71 -1.32 -4.61
C GLY A 165 -29.71 -2.72 -3.97
N GLU A 166 -29.28 -3.76 -4.69
CA GLU A 166 -29.13 -5.10 -4.14
C GLU A 166 -27.93 -5.18 -3.19
N TRP A 167 -28.02 -6.09 -2.25
CA TRP A 167 -26.98 -6.28 -1.24
C TRP A 167 -25.57 -6.45 -1.84
N GLY A 168 -24.65 -5.60 -1.39
CA GLY A 168 -23.23 -5.73 -1.67
C GLY A 168 -22.74 -5.26 -3.04
N THR A 169 -23.61 -4.96 -4.02
CA THR A 169 -23.16 -4.64 -5.40
C THR A 169 -22.20 -3.44 -5.45
N TYR A 170 -22.60 -2.30 -4.92
CA TYR A 170 -21.79 -1.08 -4.94
C TYR A 170 -20.47 -1.21 -4.14
N SER A 171 -20.50 -1.85 -2.99
CA SER A 171 -19.31 -2.04 -2.14
C SER A 171 -18.25 -2.89 -2.83
N TRP A 172 -18.66 -3.89 -3.61
CA TRP A 172 -17.75 -4.72 -4.38
C TRP A 172 -17.17 -3.99 -5.58
N SER A 173 -17.92 -3.09 -6.21
CA SER A 173 -17.40 -2.19 -7.26
C SER A 173 -16.31 -1.30 -6.71
N GLN A 174 -16.50 -0.69 -5.54
CA GLN A 174 -15.48 0.10 -4.86
C GLN A 174 -14.23 -0.73 -4.53
N HIS A 175 -14.41 -1.97 -4.05
CA HIS A 175 -13.29 -2.87 -3.78
C HIS A 175 -12.48 -3.16 -5.06
N VAL A 176 -13.15 -3.58 -6.13
CA VAL A 176 -12.48 -3.91 -7.41
C VAL A 176 -11.74 -2.71 -8.00
N LEU A 177 -12.32 -1.52 -7.93
CA LEU A 177 -11.70 -0.28 -8.45
C LEU A 177 -10.60 0.25 -7.52
N GLY A 178 -10.66 -0.03 -6.22
CA GLY A 178 -9.67 0.41 -5.23
C GLY A 178 -8.42 -0.47 -5.15
N VAL A 179 -8.57 -1.78 -5.36
CA VAL A 179 -7.47 -2.76 -5.19
C VAL A 179 -6.22 -2.47 -6.03
N PRO A 180 -6.28 -1.99 -7.28
CA PRO A 180 -5.08 -1.61 -8.03
C PRO A 180 -4.20 -0.59 -7.31
N GLY A 181 -4.79 0.32 -6.54
CA GLY A 181 -4.07 1.29 -5.71
C GLY A 181 -3.17 0.64 -4.65
N TYR A 182 -3.55 -0.53 -4.13
CA TYR A 182 -2.75 -1.25 -3.15
C TYR A 182 -1.43 -1.79 -3.70
N ARG A 183 -1.31 -1.96 -5.01
CA ARG A 183 -0.05 -2.33 -5.65
C ARG A 183 0.99 -1.22 -5.59
N ILE A 184 0.56 0.01 -5.40
CA ILE A 184 1.39 1.22 -5.39
C ILE A 184 1.58 1.73 -3.96
N ALA A 185 0.51 1.82 -3.19
CA ALA A 185 0.52 2.33 -1.82
C ALA A 185 1.48 1.56 -0.90
N GLY A 186 2.13 2.25 0.03
CA GLY A 186 3.11 1.65 0.95
C GLY A 186 4.37 1.10 0.27
N GLY A 187 4.67 1.57 -0.94
CA GLY A 187 5.74 1.11 -1.83
C GLY A 187 5.24 0.10 -2.87
N SER A 188 5.58 0.35 -4.14
CA SER A 188 5.11 -0.47 -5.25
C SER A 188 5.53 -1.93 -5.13
N ASP A 189 4.85 -2.83 -5.85
CA ASP A 189 5.20 -4.26 -5.89
C ASP A 189 6.67 -4.47 -6.28
N GLU A 190 7.21 -3.64 -7.17
CA GLU A 190 8.60 -3.67 -7.64
C GLU A 190 9.56 -3.29 -6.51
N ILE A 191 9.28 -2.20 -5.79
CA ILE A 191 10.06 -1.78 -4.62
C ILE A 191 10.06 -2.85 -3.53
N GLN A 192 8.91 -3.48 -3.28
CA GLN A 192 8.84 -4.56 -2.29
C GLN A 192 9.70 -5.76 -2.71
N ARG A 193 9.71 -6.13 -4.01
CA ARG A 193 10.58 -7.20 -4.51
C ARG A 193 12.06 -6.86 -4.38
N THR A 194 12.45 -5.62 -4.68
CA THR A 194 13.82 -5.14 -4.49
C THR A 194 14.25 -5.24 -3.02
N ILE A 195 13.39 -4.79 -2.09
CA ILE A 195 13.66 -4.90 -0.64
C ILE A 195 13.82 -6.36 -0.21
N ILE A 196 12.98 -7.25 -0.70
CA ILE A 196 13.07 -8.69 -0.41
C ILE A 196 14.37 -9.26 -0.97
N ALA A 197 14.69 -8.96 -2.22
CA ALA A 197 15.89 -9.44 -2.89
C ALA A 197 17.16 -9.03 -2.12
N GLU A 198 17.31 -7.74 -1.84
CA GLU A 198 18.52 -7.20 -1.23
C GLU A 198 18.62 -7.52 0.28
N ARG A 199 17.51 -7.36 1.03
CA ARG A 199 17.56 -7.38 2.51
C ARG A 199 17.14 -8.70 3.14
N LEU A 200 16.40 -9.55 2.42
CA LEU A 200 15.95 -10.84 2.94
C LEU A 200 16.70 -12.01 2.30
N LEU A 201 16.95 -11.93 0.98
CA LEU A 201 17.63 -12.99 0.23
C LEU A 201 19.15 -12.73 0.09
N GLY A 202 19.62 -11.52 0.43
CA GLY A 202 21.05 -11.17 0.35
C GLY A 202 21.56 -11.06 -1.10
N LEU A 203 20.68 -10.82 -2.07
CA LEU A 203 21.08 -10.62 -3.46
C LEU A 203 21.81 -9.28 -3.61
N PRO A 204 22.77 -9.16 -4.53
CA PRO A 204 23.48 -7.91 -4.76
C PRO A 204 22.49 -6.82 -5.22
N PRO A 205 22.68 -5.57 -4.74
CA PRO A 205 21.89 -4.45 -5.23
C PRO A 205 22.20 -4.15 -6.69
N GLU A 206 21.25 -3.55 -7.38
CA GLU A 206 21.47 -3.06 -8.74
C GLU A 206 22.63 -2.04 -8.76
N PRO A 207 23.53 -2.12 -9.75
CA PRO A 207 24.62 -1.13 -9.89
C PRO A 207 24.06 0.28 -9.99
N ARG A 208 24.59 1.18 -9.16
CA ARG A 208 24.16 2.58 -9.10
C ARG A 208 25.35 3.50 -9.30
N GLU A 209 25.39 4.16 -10.45
CA GLU A 209 26.45 5.14 -10.75
C GLU A 209 26.24 6.50 -10.05
N ASP A 210 25.04 6.73 -9.51
CA ASP A 210 24.59 8.02 -8.98
C ASP A 210 24.62 8.12 -7.46
N ARG A 211 25.06 7.08 -6.75
CA ARG A 211 24.90 6.96 -5.30
C ARG A 211 25.65 8.03 -4.52
N ASP A 212 26.90 8.28 -4.93
CA ASP A 212 27.83 9.14 -4.21
C ASP A 212 28.14 10.44 -4.99
N LYS A 213 27.42 10.68 -6.10
CA LYS A 213 27.61 11.88 -6.93
C LYS A 213 26.65 12.99 -6.50
N PRO A 214 27.07 14.25 -6.56
CA PRO A 214 26.18 15.40 -6.48
C PRO A 214 25.08 15.31 -7.56
N TRP A 215 23.87 15.77 -7.22
CA TRP A 215 22.70 15.68 -8.13
C TRP A 215 22.98 16.24 -9.53
N LYS A 216 23.74 17.34 -9.64
CA LYS A 216 24.08 17.97 -10.92
C LYS A 216 24.97 17.10 -11.83
N GLU A 217 25.70 16.14 -11.25
CA GLU A 217 26.62 15.25 -11.96
C GLU A 217 25.97 13.92 -12.34
N VAL A 218 24.74 13.69 -11.89
CA VAL A 218 23.97 12.50 -12.26
C VAL A 218 23.46 12.68 -13.69
N ARG A 219 23.87 11.78 -14.60
CA ARG A 219 23.37 11.76 -15.97
C ARG A 219 21.85 11.48 -15.95
N ARG A 220 21.12 12.30 -16.72
CA ARG A 220 19.66 12.16 -16.94
C ARG A 220 19.38 11.23 -18.09
#